data_cea46cc3883200c3e17485a233c7159b
#
_entry.id   cea46cc3883200c3e17485a233c7159b
#
_cell.length_a   1.000
_cell.length_b   1.000
_cell.length_c   1.000
_cell.angle_alpha   90.00
_cell.angle_beta   90.00
_cell.angle_gamma   90.00
#
_symmetry.space_group_name_H-M   'P 1'
#
loop_
_entity.id
_entity.type
_entity.pdbx_description
1 polymer ?
#
loop_
_entity_poly.entity_id
_entity_poly.type
_entity_poly.pdbx_seq_one_letter_code
_entity_poly.pdbx_strand_id
1 'polypeptide(L)'
;RFGCADSDSDGYSDPDGGWPISSGADSCPTVAGTSNQDRYGCPDDDSDGYSDPDPSGNNGPSWGTNDGADAFIGNSTQWVDADGDSFGDNPTGTFGDACVGTTGSSFEDRFGCVDSDGDGWSNPTSGWTAANGADAFIAEITQWADQDGDGYGDNPAGVNPDSCPSIFGTSNQLGILGCSDTDNDGYADIDDLFPNDASQWEDGDNDGYGDNPGGNNPDACIGIQGFSSQDRFGCLDTDGDGFSDGDNGWTIANGADMWPNDVTQWIDSDGDGYGDNASGTNGDMCPAVNGASTNDRIGCLDSDGDGWSDPSIGWTASDGAD
;
A
#
# COMPACT_ATOMS: atom_id res chain seq x y z
N ARG A 1 -24.47 -41.52 -50.42
CA ARG A 1 -24.52 -42.66 -51.32
C ARG A 1 -24.82 -42.21 -52.76
N PHE A 2 -24.16 -42.77 -53.77
CA PHE A 2 -24.43 -42.48 -55.17
C PHE A 2 -25.71 -43.15 -55.63
N GLY A 3 -26.66 -42.39 -56.22
CA GLY A 3 -27.90 -42.87 -56.82
C GLY A 3 -29.05 -43.15 -55.86
N CYS A 4 -28.99 -42.72 -54.62
CA CYS A 4 -30.08 -42.64 -53.65
C CYS A 4 -30.84 -41.33 -53.80
N ALA A 5 -32.01 -41.19 -53.17
CA ALA A 5 -32.72 -39.93 -53.08
C ALA A 5 -31.91 -38.92 -52.33
N ASP A 6 -32.00 -37.67 -52.74
CA ASP A 6 -31.40 -36.49 -52.18
C ASP A 6 -32.36 -35.36 -52.50
N SER A 7 -33.28 -35.11 -51.56
CA SER A 7 -34.45 -34.28 -51.79
C SER A 7 -34.21 -32.81 -51.87
N ASP A 8 -33.17 -32.34 -51.18
CA ASP A 8 -32.78 -30.91 -51.13
C ASP A 8 -31.51 -30.61 -51.93
N SER A 9 -30.88 -31.68 -52.45
CA SER A 9 -29.71 -31.58 -53.35
C SER A 9 -28.43 -31.00 -52.69
N ASP A 10 -28.18 -31.33 -51.44
CA ASP A 10 -27.00 -30.90 -50.69
C ASP A 10 -25.81 -31.90 -50.78
N GLY A 11 -26.05 -33.07 -51.36
CA GLY A 11 -25.06 -34.12 -51.55
C GLY A 11 -25.11 -35.23 -50.49
N TYR A 12 -25.96 -35.13 -49.50
CA TYR A 12 -26.28 -36.20 -48.57
C TYR A 12 -27.51 -36.92 -49.02
N SER A 13 -27.60 -38.23 -48.81
CA SER A 13 -28.74 -39.05 -49.25
C SER A 13 -29.81 -39.10 -48.16
N ASP A 14 -31.05 -38.98 -48.54
CA ASP A 14 -32.20 -39.17 -47.65
C ASP A 14 -32.13 -40.52 -46.91
N PRO A 15 -32.62 -40.60 -45.67
CA PRO A 15 -32.62 -41.81 -44.87
C PRO A 15 -33.62 -42.86 -45.53
N ASP A 16 -33.17 -44.10 -45.59
CA ASP A 16 -34.02 -45.25 -46.06
C ASP A 16 -33.86 -46.44 -45.11
N GLY A 17 -34.61 -47.53 -45.40
CA GLY A 17 -34.62 -48.74 -44.59
C GLY A 17 -33.27 -49.48 -44.53
N GLY A 18 -32.31 -49.15 -45.38
CA GLY A 18 -30.98 -49.74 -45.46
C GLY A 18 -29.88 -48.71 -45.11
N TRP A 19 -30.22 -47.45 -44.95
CA TRP A 19 -29.34 -46.36 -44.68
C TRP A 19 -30.00 -45.33 -43.74
N PRO A 20 -30.06 -45.63 -42.45
CA PRO A 20 -30.64 -44.71 -41.46
C PRO A 20 -29.70 -43.54 -41.12
N ILE A 21 -30.21 -42.49 -40.46
CA ILE A 21 -29.48 -41.34 -39.93
C ILE A 21 -28.28 -41.82 -39.12
N SER A 22 -28.44 -42.84 -38.28
CA SER A 22 -27.34 -43.38 -37.46
C SER A 22 -26.20 -44.01 -38.27
N SER A 23 -26.37 -44.16 -39.60
CA SER A 23 -25.36 -44.65 -40.53
C SER A 23 -24.81 -43.54 -41.45
N GLY A 24 -25.15 -42.28 -41.19
CA GLY A 24 -24.70 -41.11 -41.93
C GLY A 24 -25.61 -40.71 -43.09
N ALA A 25 -26.92 -41.08 -43.04
CA ALA A 25 -27.93 -40.48 -43.90
C ALA A 25 -28.18 -39.04 -43.52
N ASP A 26 -28.73 -38.28 -44.44
CA ASP A 26 -29.14 -36.91 -44.23
C ASP A 26 -30.13 -36.80 -43.05
N SER A 27 -29.81 -35.95 -42.13
CA SER A 27 -30.61 -35.70 -40.92
C SER A 27 -31.66 -34.60 -41.14
N CYS A 28 -31.50 -33.81 -42.21
CA CYS A 28 -32.36 -32.68 -42.58
C CYS A 28 -32.86 -32.77 -44.04
N PRO A 29 -33.47 -33.87 -44.51
CA PRO A 29 -33.67 -34.23 -45.93
C PRO A 29 -34.53 -33.25 -46.73
N THR A 30 -34.94 -32.15 -46.23
CA THR A 30 -35.76 -31.13 -46.90
C THR A 30 -35.16 -29.74 -46.84
N VAL A 31 -34.01 -29.58 -46.20
CA VAL A 31 -33.31 -28.30 -46.07
C VAL A 31 -31.81 -28.53 -46.21
N ALA A 32 -31.28 -28.12 -47.35
CA ALA A 32 -29.87 -28.29 -47.69
C ALA A 32 -28.94 -27.74 -46.63
N GLY A 33 -27.92 -28.52 -46.25
CA GLY A 33 -26.94 -28.13 -45.25
C GLY A 33 -25.56 -28.73 -45.48
N THR A 34 -24.57 -28.28 -44.71
CA THR A 34 -23.17 -28.66 -44.86
C THR A 34 -22.59 -29.40 -43.66
N SER A 35 -23.34 -29.52 -42.58
CA SER A 35 -22.89 -30.18 -41.34
C SER A 35 -22.47 -31.64 -41.56
N ASN A 36 -21.40 -32.06 -40.87
CA ASN A 36 -20.83 -33.39 -41.05
C ASN A 36 -20.14 -33.97 -39.79
N GLN A 37 -20.22 -33.28 -38.65
CA GLN A 37 -19.62 -33.72 -37.40
C GLN A 37 -20.65 -34.34 -36.44
N ASP A 38 -21.84 -33.74 -36.34
CA ASP A 38 -22.96 -34.16 -35.47
C ASP A 38 -24.10 -34.76 -36.26
N ARG A 39 -24.80 -33.97 -37.07
CA ARG A 39 -25.88 -34.31 -37.97
C ARG A 39 -25.42 -34.07 -39.41
N TYR A 40 -25.60 -35.01 -40.31
CA TYR A 40 -25.21 -34.85 -41.70
C TYR A 40 -26.30 -34.12 -42.51
N GLY A 41 -25.88 -33.17 -43.36
CA GLY A 41 -26.76 -32.48 -44.27
C GLY A 41 -27.70 -31.46 -43.65
N CYS A 42 -27.42 -31.01 -42.43
CA CYS A 42 -28.21 -29.95 -41.78
C CYS A 42 -27.54 -28.57 -41.97
N PRO A 43 -28.32 -27.48 -41.80
CA PRO A 43 -27.75 -26.13 -41.80
C PRO A 43 -26.55 -26.01 -40.87
N ASP A 44 -25.52 -25.24 -41.31
CA ASP A 44 -24.26 -25.03 -40.66
C ASP A 44 -23.74 -23.69 -41.20
N ASP A 45 -24.08 -22.60 -40.52
CA ASP A 45 -23.94 -21.25 -41.04
C ASP A 45 -22.47 -20.80 -41.13
N ASP A 46 -21.59 -21.30 -40.27
CA ASP A 46 -20.18 -20.90 -40.24
C ASP A 46 -19.21 -21.95 -40.85
N SER A 47 -19.78 -23.11 -41.22
CA SER A 47 -19.07 -24.18 -41.90
C SER A 47 -17.98 -24.87 -41.08
N ASP A 48 -18.18 -25.02 -39.76
CA ASP A 48 -17.27 -25.76 -38.88
C ASP A 48 -17.58 -27.28 -38.85
N GLY A 49 -18.73 -27.67 -39.42
CA GLY A 49 -19.19 -29.05 -39.55
C GLY A 49 -20.23 -29.43 -38.51
N TYR A 50 -20.48 -28.63 -37.48
CA TYR A 50 -21.59 -28.85 -36.56
C TYR A 50 -22.85 -28.16 -37.05
N SER A 51 -24.02 -28.76 -36.77
CA SER A 51 -25.28 -28.22 -37.24
C SER A 51 -25.84 -27.14 -36.35
N ASP A 52 -26.43 -26.12 -36.96
CA ASP A 52 -27.18 -25.10 -36.25
C ASP A 52 -28.31 -25.69 -35.40
N PRO A 53 -28.68 -25.03 -34.27
CA PRO A 53 -29.82 -25.47 -33.47
C PRO A 53 -31.13 -25.39 -34.22
N ASP A 54 -31.94 -26.45 -34.15
CA ASP A 54 -33.35 -26.51 -34.63
C ASP A 54 -34.29 -26.87 -33.47
N PRO A 55 -34.55 -26.00 -32.52
CA PRO A 55 -35.40 -26.29 -31.37
C PRO A 55 -36.87 -26.51 -31.72
N SER A 56 -37.30 -26.07 -32.90
CA SER A 56 -38.66 -26.24 -33.40
C SER A 56 -38.90 -27.58 -34.06
N GLY A 57 -37.82 -28.29 -34.44
CA GLY A 57 -37.90 -29.54 -35.19
C GLY A 57 -38.47 -29.38 -36.60
N ASN A 58 -38.28 -28.19 -37.22
CA ASN A 58 -38.77 -27.97 -38.60
C ASN A 58 -38.04 -28.83 -39.63
N ASN A 59 -36.81 -29.22 -39.32
CA ASN A 59 -35.91 -29.97 -40.20
C ASN A 59 -35.62 -31.39 -39.68
N GLY A 60 -36.48 -31.90 -38.79
CA GLY A 60 -36.33 -33.21 -38.16
C GLY A 60 -36.76 -33.17 -36.67
N PRO A 61 -36.29 -34.10 -35.83
CA PRO A 61 -36.44 -33.96 -34.37
C PRO A 61 -35.83 -32.66 -33.87
N SER A 62 -36.43 -32.07 -32.82
CA SER A 62 -35.84 -30.88 -32.20
C SER A 62 -34.39 -31.15 -31.81
N TRP A 63 -33.52 -30.19 -32.11
CA TRP A 63 -32.08 -30.29 -31.93
C TRP A 63 -31.53 -29.00 -31.33
N GLY A 64 -30.99 -29.08 -30.16
CA GLY A 64 -30.47 -27.96 -29.45
C GLY A 64 -29.03 -28.18 -28.99
N THR A 65 -28.42 -27.16 -28.37
CA THR A 65 -27.04 -27.23 -27.85
C THR A 65 -26.87 -28.39 -26.86
N ASN A 66 -27.90 -28.68 -26.04
CA ASN A 66 -27.89 -29.85 -25.14
C ASN A 66 -27.91 -31.20 -25.84
N ASP A 67 -28.29 -31.23 -27.12
CA ASP A 67 -28.30 -32.42 -27.94
C ASP A 67 -27.04 -32.55 -28.80
N GLY A 68 -26.19 -31.51 -28.83
CA GLY A 68 -24.94 -31.43 -29.57
C GLY A 68 -24.96 -30.48 -30.77
N ALA A 69 -26.00 -29.61 -30.90
CA ALA A 69 -25.97 -28.53 -31.89
C ALA A 69 -24.88 -27.52 -31.58
N ASP A 70 -24.42 -26.82 -32.62
CA ASP A 70 -23.51 -25.74 -32.49
C ASP A 70 -24.02 -24.66 -31.52
N ALA A 71 -23.23 -24.35 -30.51
CA ALA A 71 -23.51 -23.28 -29.54
C ALA A 71 -23.10 -21.91 -30.07
N PHE A 72 -22.29 -21.85 -31.14
CA PHE A 72 -21.66 -20.60 -31.64
C PHE A 72 -21.81 -20.45 -33.15
N ILE A 73 -23.04 -20.48 -33.66
CA ILE A 73 -23.45 -20.51 -35.06
C ILE A 73 -22.81 -19.49 -36.03
N GLY A 74 -21.91 -18.67 -35.58
CA GLY A 74 -21.19 -17.68 -36.38
C GLY A 74 -19.70 -17.64 -36.08
N ASN A 75 -19.19 -18.66 -35.39
CA ASN A 75 -17.78 -18.73 -35.00
C ASN A 75 -17.20 -20.14 -35.28
N SER A 76 -16.76 -20.37 -36.51
CA SER A 76 -16.21 -21.65 -36.98
C SER A 76 -15.03 -22.22 -36.19
N THR A 77 -14.67 -21.62 -35.09
CA THR A 77 -13.62 -22.10 -34.19
C THR A 77 -14.14 -22.60 -32.85
N GLN A 78 -15.46 -22.47 -32.61
CA GLN A 78 -16.13 -22.89 -31.38
C GLN A 78 -17.50 -23.53 -31.73
N TRP A 79 -17.87 -24.62 -31.05
CA TRP A 79 -19.13 -25.35 -31.31
C TRP A 79 -19.77 -25.93 -30.04
N VAL A 80 -19.04 -25.98 -28.92
CA VAL A 80 -19.54 -26.47 -27.62
C VAL A 80 -19.35 -25.38 -26.56
N ASP A 81 -20.35 -25.28 -25.69
CA ASP A 81 -20.34 -24.49 -24.49
C ASP A 81 -20.92 -25.38 -23.38
N ALA A 82 -20.07 -26.05 -22.63
CA ALA A 82 -20.47 -27.10 -21.69
C ALA A 82 -21.09 -26.55 -20.41
N ASP A 83 -20.72 -25.34 -19.99
CA ASP A 83 -21.22 -24.74 -18.74
C ASP A 83 -22.17 -23.56 -18.97
N GLY A 84 -22.30 -23.09 -20.20
CA GLY A 84 -23.29 -22.10 -20.61
C GLY A 84 -22.89 -20.65 -20.31
N ASP A 85 -21.61 -20.35 -20.27
CA ASP A 85 -21.11 -19.02 -19.96
C ASP A 85 -20.83 -18.14 -21.20
N SER A 86 -21.02 -18.70 -22.40
CA SER A 86 -20.82 -18.07 -23.70
C SER A 86 -19.36 -18.01 -24.16
N PHE A 87 -18.45 -18.69 -23.51
CA PHE A 87 -17.13 -19.00 -24.01
C PHE A 87 -17.05 -20.43 -24.49
N GLY A 88 -16.37 -20.66 -25.62
CA GLY A 88 -16.39 -21.98 -26.25
C GLY A 88 -15.31 -22.92 -25.76
N ASP A 89 -15.63 -24.20 -25.63
CA ASP A 89 -14.76 -25.23 -25.04
C ASP A 89 -13.46 -25.51 -25.83
N ASN A 90 -13.34 -25.05 -27.08
CA ASN A 90 -12.10 -25.20 -27.83
C ASN A 90 -11.06 -24.18 -27.41
N PRO A 91 -10.01 -24.57 -26.65
CA PRO A 91 -9.03 -23.63 -26.08
C PRO A 91 -8.15 -22.98 -27.16
N THR A 92 -8.21 -23.46 -28.40
CA THR A 92 -7.46 -22.89 -29.55
C THR A 92 -8.33 -22.03 -30.44
N GLY A 93 -9.64 -22.00 -30.19
CA GLY A 93 -10.61 -21.17 -30.90
C GLY A 93 -10.60 -19.72 -30.41
N THR A 94 -11.39 -18.91 -31.10
CA THR A 94 -11.56 -17.49 -30.72
C THR A 94 -12.33 -17.43 -29.39
N PHE A 95 -11.78 -16.74 -28.40
CA PHE A 95 -12.33 -16.63 -27.04
C PHE A 95 -12.57 -18.02 -26.39
N GLY A 96 -11.56 -18.91 -26.54
CA GLY A 96 -11.65 -20.25 -25.96
C GLY A 96 -11.70 -20.22 -24.45
N ASP A 97 -12.67 -20.95 -23.88
CA ASP A 97 -12.83 -21.09 -22.45
C ASP A 97 -11.60 -21.75 -21.80
N ALA A 98 -11.03 -21.09 -20.82
CA ALA A 98 -9.92 -21.60 -20.04
C ALA A 98 -10.36 -22.38 -18.79
N CYS A 99 -11.66 -22.33 -18.46
CA CYS A 99 -12.27 -22.95 -17.28
C CYS A 99 -13.45 -23.86 -17.64
N VAL A 100 -13.35 -24.58 -18.75
CA VAL A 100 -14.38 -25.49 -19.29
C VAL A 100 -15.10 -26.27 -18.17
N GLY A 101 -16.42 -26.11 -18.09
CA GLY A 101 -17.27 -26.76 -17.09
C GLY A 101 -17.39 -26.01 -15.76
N THR A 102 -16.94 -24.75 -15.70
CA THR A 102 -17.12 -23.85 -14.54
C THR A 102 -17.50 -22.47 -15.05
N THR A 103 -18.79 -22.17 -15.09
CA THR A 103 -19.34 -20.90 -15.57
C THR A 103 -18.57 -19.71 -15.01
N GLY A 104 -18.08 -18.83 -15.88
CA GLY A 104 -17.32 -17.63 -15.52
C GLY A 104 -17.60 -16.45 -16.42
N SER A 105 -17.04 -15.29 -16.07
CA SER A 105 -17.25 -14.05 -16.81
C SER A 105 -15.97 -13.31 -17.17
N SER A 106 -14.81 -13.83 -16.77
CA SER A 106 -13.53 -13.19 -17.04
C SER A 106 -13.20 -13.14 -18.54
N PHE A 107 -12.53 -12.05 -18.97
CA PHE A 107 -12.24 -11.82 -20.39
C PHE A 107 -10.92 -11.03 -20.64
N GLU A 108 -10.23 -10.61 -19.58
CA GLU A 108 -8.98 -9.84 -19.70
C GLU A 108 -7.73 -10.74 -19.64
N ASP A 109 -7.74 -11.75 -18.78
CA ASP A 109 -6.62 -12.70 -18.63
C ASP A 109 -6.93 -14.09 -19.21
N ARG A 110 -7.96 -14.75 -18.72
CA ARG A 110 -8.45 -16.07 -19.10
C ARG A 110 -9.96 -15.97 -19.34
N PHE A 111 -10.39 -16.37 -20.51
CA PHE A 111 -11.81 -16.35 -20.85
C PHE A 111 -12.58 -17.42 -20.08
N GLY A 112 -13.83 -17.13 -19.68
CA GLY A 112 -14.75 -18.09 -19.11
C GLY A 112 -14.42 -18.56 -17.69
N CYS A 113 -13.51 -17.93 -16.99
CA CYS A 113 -13.20 -18.28 -15.62
C CYS A 113 -14.00 -17.43 -14.61
N VAL A 114 -14.08 -17.90 -13.37
CA VAL A 114 -14.78 -17.17 -12.32
C VAL A 114 -14.12 -15.80 -12.11
N ASP A 115 -14.97 -14.79 -12.14
CA ASP A 115 -14.65 -13.39 -11.88
C ASP A 115 -15.69 -12.89 -10.88
N SER A 116 -15.28 -12.56 -9.66
CA SER A 116 -16.22 -12.33 -8.57
C SER A 116 -16.72 -10.90 -8.47
N ASP A 117 -15.96 -9.91 -8.89
CA ASP A 117 -16.33 -8.50 -8.82
C ASP A 117 -16.68 -7.91 -10.20
N GLY A 118 -16.36 -8.61 -11.27
CA GLY A 118 -16.75 -8.23 -12.62
C GLY A 118 -15.81 -7.25 -13.30
N ASP A 119 -14.56 -7.23 -12.91
CA ASP A 119 -13.54 -6.37 -13.53
C ASP A 119 -12.94 -6.97 -14.82
N GLY A 120 -13.23 -8.23 -15.09
CA GLY A 120 -12.78 -8.99 -16.26
C GLY A 120 -11.60 -9.91 -16.00
N TRP A 121 -10.93 -9.80 -14.86
CA TRP A 121 -9.83 -10.67 -14.47
C TRP A 121 -10.32 -11.89 -13.71
N SER A 122 -9.68 -13.03 -13.92
CA SER A 122 -10.13 -14.27 -13.30
C SER A 122 -9.64 -14.41 -11.88
N ASN A 123 -10.50 -14.91 -10.99
CA ASN A 123 -10.12 -15.26 -9.63
C ASN A 123 -8.93 -16.24 -9.61
N PRO A 124 -8.04 -16.17 -8.61
CA PRO A 124 -6.94 -17.11 -8.46
C PRO A 124 -7.41 -18.54 -8.19
N THR A 125 -6.66 -19.50 -8.72
CA THR A 125 -6.84 -20.93 -8.51
C THR A 125 -5.52 -21.59 -8.11
N SER A 126 -5.52 -22.89 -7.79
CA SER A 126 -4.30 -23.62 -7.42
C SER A 126 -3.21 -23.64 -8.50
N GLY A 127 -3.55 -23.37 -9.76
CA GLY A 127 -2.61 -23.34 -10.89
C GLY A 127 -2.48 -21.97 -11.56
N TRP A 128 -3.28 -21.02 -11.16
CA TRP A 128 -3.31 -19.66 -11.68
C TRP A 128 -3.48 -18.68 -10.51
N THR A 129 -2.43 -17.96 -10.18
CA THR A 129 -2.35 -17.09 -9.00
C THR A 129 -2.11 -15.65 -9.44
N ALA A 130 -2.23 -14.69 -8.54
CA ALA A 130 -1.89 -13.29 -8.81
C ALA A 130 -0.48 -13.14 -9.43
N ALA A 131 0.49 -13.91 -8.97
CA ALA A 131 1.84 -13.94 -9.56
C ALA A 131 1.90 -14.47 -11.01
N ASN A 132 0.84 -15.13 -11.50
CA ASN A 132 0.69 -15.58 -12.87
C ASN A 132 -0.23 -14.66 -13.69
N GLY A 133 -0.85 -13.66 -13.06
CA GLY A 133 -1.76 -12.71 -13.70
C GLY A 133 -3.24 -12.91 -13.36
N ALA A 134 -3.57 -13.73 -12.34
CA ALA A 134 -4.94 -13.77 -11.80
C ALA A 134 -5.20 -12.48 -11.01
N ASP A 135 -6.47 -12.16 -10.84
CA ASP A 135 -6.92 -11.07 -10.01
C ASP A 135 -6.37 -11.18 -8.56
N ALA A 136 -5.67 -10.16 -8.12
CA ALA A 136 -5.16 -10.05 -6.76
C ALA A 136 -6.22 -9.52 -5.77
N PHE A 137 -7.28 -8.89 -6.28
CA PHE A 137 -8.30 -8.18 -5.48
C PHE A 137 -9.73 -8.62 -5.82
N ILE A 138 -10.04 -9.88 -5.70
CA ILE A 138 -11.30 -10.56 -6.11
C ILE A 138 -12.64 -9.95 -5.65
N ALA A 139 -12.63 -8.84 -4.97
CA ALA A 139 -13.80 -8.13 -4.47
C ALA A 139 -13.71 -6.61 -4.68
N GLU A 140 -12.75 -6.13 -5.47
CA GLU A 140 -12.51 -4.72 -5.73
C GLU A 140 -12.36 -4.45 -7.23
N ILE A 141 -13.46 -4.18 -7.89
CA ILE A 141 -13.61 -4.01 -9.35
C ILE A 141 -12.63 -2.99 -9.99
N THR A 142 -11.93 -2.21 -9.22
CA THR A 142 -11.00 -1.20 -9.72
C THR A 142 -9.53 -1.57 -9.55
N GLN A 143 -9.25 -2.72 -8.95
CA GLN A 143 -7.90 -3.23 -8.74
C GLN A 143 -7.83 -4.71 -9.08
N TRP A 144 -6.80 -5.14 -9.80
CA TRP A 144 -6.60 -6.55 -10.21
C TRP A 144 -5.13 -7.02 -10.08
N ALA A 145 -4.19 -6.10 -9.97
CA ALA A 145 -2.76 -6.41 -9.88
C ALA A 145 -2.14 -5.83 -8.59
N ASP A 146 -1.19 -6.57 -8.03
CA ASP A 146 -0.38 -6.23 -6.88
C ASP A 146 1.01 -6.83 -7.14
N GLN A 147 1.90 -6.02 -7.71
CA GLN A 147 3.18 -6.51 -8.23
C GLN A 147 4.17 -6.87 -7.13
N ASP A 148 4.17 -6.14 -6.03
CA ASP A 148 5.11 -6.34 -4.93
C ASP A 148 4.51 -7.09 -3.74
N GLY A 149 3.19 -7.26 -3.72
CA GLY A 149 2.50 -8.11 -2.76
C GLY A 149 2.22 -7.45 -1.41
N ASP A 150 2.11 -6.14 -1.35
CA ASP A 150 1.89 -5.39 -0.11
C ASP A 150 0.41 -5.18 0.24
N GLY A 151 -0.48 -5.48 -0.69
CA GLY A 151 -1.93 -5.40 -0.53
C GLY A 151 -2.55 -4.09 -1.02
N TYR A 152 -1.78 -3.22 -1.66
CA TYR A 152 -2.29 -2.08 -2.42
C TYR A 152 -2.25 -2.38 -3.91
N GLY A 153 -3.23 -1.88 -4.66
CA GLY A 153 -3.38 -2.24 -6.08
C GLY A 153 -2.67 -1.30 -7.03
N ASP A 154 -2.09 -1.87 -8.08
CA ASP A 154 -1.25 -1.17 -9.06
C ASP A 154 -2.01 -0.21 -9.97
N ASN A 155 -3.34 -0.26 -10.03
CA ASN A 155 -4.12 0.65 -10.86
C ASN A 155 -4.22 2.05 -10.21
N PRO A 156 -3.56 3.07 -10.76
CA PRO A 156 -3.54 4.40 -10.16
C PRO A 156 -4.89 5.13 -10.19
N ALA A 157 -5.85 4.61 -10.94
CA ALA A 157 -7.22 5.11 -11.01
C ALA A 157 -8.20 4.33 -10.13
N GLY A 158 -7.74 3.26 -9.49
CA GLY A 158 -8.53 2.41 -8.62
C GLY A 158 -8.68 2.97 -7.19
N VAL A 159 -9.36 2.21 -6.36
CA VAL A 159 -9.51 2.52 -4.93
C VAL A 159 -8.20 2.21 -4.22
N ASN A 160 -7.75 3.14 -3.37
CA ASN A 160 -6.50 3.01 -2.60
C ASN A 160 -5.31 2.54 -3.46
N PRO A 161 -4.96 3.30 -4.51
CA PRO A 161 -3.90 2.87 -5.41
C PRO A 161 -2.55 2.86 -4.71
N ASP A 162 -1.73 1.88 -5.06
CA ASP A 162 -0.34 1.86 -4.64
C ASP A 162 0.44 3.03 -5.25
N SER A 163 1.15 3.74 -4.42
CA SER A 163 2.02 4.85 -4.82
C SER A 163 3.41 4.37 -5.22
N CYS A 164 3.78 3.14 -4.84
CA CYS A 164 5.08 2.52 -5.09
C CYS A 164 4.98 1.09 -5.67
N PRO A 165 4.31 0.85 -6.81
CA PRO A 165 3.86 -0.47 -7.30
C PRO A 165 4.93 -1.56 -7.52
N SER A 166 6.15 -1.33 -7.15
CA SER A 166 7.26 -2.29 -7.29
C SER A 166 8.15 -2.36 -6.05
N ILE A 167 7.73 -1.71 -4.97
CA ILE A 167 8.49 -1.61 -3.72
C ILE A 167 7.51 -1.89 -2.59
N PHE A 168 7.49 -3.11 -2.09
CA PHE A 168 6.68 -3.48 -0.94
C PHE A 168 6.77 -2.47 0.20
N GLY A 169 5.63 -1.95 0.67
CA GLY A 169 5.58 -0.96 1.72
C GLY A 169 4.34 -1.04 2.60
N THR A 170 4.34 -0.28 3.68
CA THR A 170 3.27 -0.27 4.67
C THR A 170 2.68 1.11 4.91
N SER A 171 3.19 2.13 4.21
CA SER A 171 2.70 3.50 4.37
C SER A 171 1.21 3.62 4.04
N ASN A 172 0.50 4.43 4.82
CA ASN A 172 -0.95 4.59 4.69
C ASN A 172 -1.43 6.01 5.04
N GLN A 173 -0.53 6.94 5.27
CA GLN A 173 -0.83 8.33 5.60
C GLN A 173 -0.68 9.23 4.37
N LEU A 174 -1.24 10.43 4.42
CA LEU A 174 -1.18 11.49 3.40
C LEU A 174 -1.60 11.07 1.98
N GLY A 175 -2.21 9.88 1.83
CA GLY A 175 -2.59 9.32 0.53
C GLY A 175 -1.42 8.70 -0.23
N ILE A 176 -0.29 8.48 0.41
CA ILE A 176 0.85 7.73 -0.09
C ILE A 176 0.77 6.34 0.51
N LEU A 177 0.24 5.40 -0.30
CA LEU A 177 -0.05 4.04 0.11
C LEU A 177 0.99 3.09 -0.49
N GLY A 178 1.35 2.03 0.22
CA GLY A 178 2.20 0.98 -0.32
C GLY A 178 3.68 1.35 -0.49
N CYS A 179 4.14 2.46 0.05
CA CYS A 179 5.56 2.81 0.00
C CYS A 179 6.32 2.35 1.25
N SER A 180 7.65 2.29 1.15
CA SER A 180 8.51 1.98 2.28
C SER A 180 8.19 2.86 3.48
N ASP A 181 8.05 2.23 4.65
CA ASP A 181 7.78 2.83 5.94
C ASP A 181 8.59 2.04 6.96
N THR A 182 9.76 2.58 7.31
CA THR A 182 10.79 1.81 8.03
C THR A 182 10.45 1.60 9.50
N ASP A 183 9.79 2.55 10.15
CA ASP A 183 9.43 2.48 11.57
C ASP A 183 7.97 2.13 11.82
N ASN A 184 7.17 2.03 10.74
CA ASN A 184 5.77 1.62 10.73
C ASN A 184 4.84 2.60 11.46
N ASP A 185 5.04 3.89 11.29
CA ASP A 185 4.12 4.92 11.78
C ASP A 185 3.02 5.29 10.78
N GLY A 186 3.17 4.80 9.57
CA GLY A 186 2.24 4.98 8.45
C GLY A 186 2.66 6.06 7.45
N TYR A 187 3.67 6.87 7.75
CA TYR A 187 4.26 7.79 6.80
C TYR A 187 5.29 7.08 5.93
N ALA A 188 5.35 7.43 4.67
CA ALA A 188 6.38 6.86 3.79
C ALA A 188 7.75 7.49 4.08
N ASP A 189 8.82 6.68 4.06
CA ASP A 189 10.20 7.13 4.31
C ASP A 189 10.60 8.39 3.49
N ILE A 190 9.98 8.58 2.33
CA ILE A 190 10.26 9.72 1.45
C ILE A 190 9.65 11.04 1.94
N ASP A 191 8.58 10.97 2.72
CA ASP A 191 7.85 12.13 3.27
C ASP A 191 7.96 12.20 4.79
N ASP A 192 8.62 11.23 5.40
CA ASP A 192 8.92 11.19 6.81
C ASP A 192 10.31 11.82 7.08
N LEU A 193 10.34 12.84 7.91
CA LEU A 193 11.60 13.48 8.32
C LEU A 193 12.34 12.69 9.42
N PHE A 194 11.65 11.71 10.04
CA PHE A 194 12.21 10.85 11.09
C PHE A 194 12.00 9.36 10.81
N PRO A 195 12.44 8.80 9.66
CA PRO A 195 12.07 7.46 9.18
C PRO A 195 12.58 6.29 10.03
N ASN A 196 13.00 6.53 11.24
CA ASN A 196 13.40 5.55 12.24
C ASN A 196 12.80 5.85 13.63
N ASP A 197 11.85 6.78 13.72
CA ASP A 197 11.19 7.15 14.97
C ASP A 197 9.67 7.27 14.77
N ALA A 198 8.97 6.17 14.91
CA ALA A 198 7.51 6.04 14.77
C ALA A 198 6.67 7.01 15.64
N SER A 199 7.30 7.89 16.38
CA SER A 199 6.62 8.90 17.16
C SER A 199 6.77 10.31 16.59
N GLN A 200 7.54 10.49 15.53
CA GLN A 200 7.80 11.76 14.87
C GLN A 200 7.83 11.56 13.34
N TRP A 201 7.28 12.49 12.57
CA TRP A 201 7.23 12.46 11.09
C TRP A 201 7.36 13.84 10.42
N GLU A 202 7.23 14.91 11.19
CA GLU A 202 7.25 16.28 10.69
C GLU A 202 8.21 17.13 11.53
N ASP A 203 8.91 18.08 10.89
CA ASP A 203 9.83 19.05 11.48
C ASP A 203 9.64 20.36 10.71
N GLY A 204 8.84 21.25 11.25
CA GLY A 204 8.35 22.45 10.55
C GLY A 204 9.41 23.54 10.34
N ASP A 205 10.47 23.56 11.14
CA ASP A 205 11.53 24.56 11.06
C ASP A 205 12.92 23.98 10.72
N ASN A 206 12.99 22.65 10.63
CA ASN A 206 14.19 21.89 10.25
C ASN A 206 15.35 22.03 11.23
N ASP A 207 15.07 21.91 12.51
CA ASP A 207 16.09 21.93 13.56
C ASP A 207 16.49 20.54 14.06
N GLY A 208 15.75 19.51 13.62
CA GLY A 208 16.00 18.11 13.94
C GLY A 208 15.19 17.58 15.11
N TYR A 209 14.25 18.36 15.64
CA TYR A 209 13.26 17.93 16.63
C TYR A 209 11.87 17.87 15.96
N GLY A 210 11.11 16.84 16.31
CA GLY A 210 9.83 16.58 15.65
C GLY A 210 8.66 17.32 16.28
N ASP A 211 7.71 17.73 15.43
CA ASP A 211 6.56 18.56 15.81
C ASP A 211 5.49 17.82 16.61
N ASN A 212 5.53 16.49 16.70
CA ASN A 212 4.56 15.75 17.49
C ASN A 212 4.86 15.86 18.99
N PRO A 213 4.03 16.57 19.77
CA PRO A 213 4.29 16.79 21.19
C PRO A 213 4.18 15.53 22.06
N GLY A 214 3.68 14.43 21.49
CA GLY A 214 3.60 13.11 22.13
C GLY A 214 4.77 12.20 21.77
N GLY A 215 5.64 12.63 20.87
CA GLY A 215 6.77 11.85 20.37
C GLY A 215 8.01 11.90 21.24
N ASN A 216 9.07 11.27 20.78
CA ASN A 216 10.38 11.32 21.43
C ASN A 216 11.00 12.72 21.23
N ASN A 217 11.54 13.30 22.30
CA ASN A 217 12.20 14.61 22.28
C ASN A 217 11.44 15.63 21.41
N PRO A 218 10.16 15.89 21.71
CA PRO A 218 9.34 16.74 20.86
C PRO A 218 9.87 18.16 20.85
N ASP A 219 9.78 18.82 19.70
CA ASP A 219 10.04 20.25 19.61
C ASP A 219 9.09 21.04 20.52
N ALA A 220 9.67 21.82 21.42
CA ALA A 220 8.92 22.69 22.32
C ALA A 220 8.72 24.11 21.73
N CYS A 221 9.38 24.42 20.62
CA CYS A 221 9.37 25.73 19.96
C CYS A 221 9.01 25.64 18.47
N ILE A 222 8.05 24.80 18.12
CA ILE A 222 7.58 24.52 16.75
C ILE A 222 7.58 25.79 15.88
N GLY A 223 8.33 25.75 14.78
CA GLY A 223 8.44 26.85 13.82
C GLY A 223 9.44 27.95 14.21
N ILE A 224 10.28 27.71 15.21
CA ILE A 224 11.41 28.59 15.60
C ILE A 224 12.65 27.71 15.77
N GLN A 225 13.45 27.59 14.73
CA GLN A 225 14.66 26.78 14.75
C GLN A 225 15.54 27.02 15.97
N GLY A 226 15.84 25.95 16.70
CA GLY A 226 16.69 25.99 17.88
C GLY A 226 17.46 24.70 18.12
N PHE A 227 18.38 24.69 19.07
CA PHE A 227 19.27 23.55 19.31
C PHE A 227 19.37 23.18 20.80
N SER A 228 18.52 23.76 21.64
CA SER A 228 18.46 23.39 23.05
C SER A 228 18.07 21.92 23.23
N SER A 229 18.68 21.25 24.21
CA SER A 229 18.59 19.79 24.36
C SER A 229 18.59 19.33 25.82
N GLN A 230 18.62 20.24 26.78
CA GLN A 230 18.68 19.90 28.20
C GLN A 230 17.40 20.24 28.96
N ASP A 231 16.70 21.29 28.58
CA ASP A 231 15.45 21.75 29.23
C ASP A 231 14.24 21.59 28.29
N ARG A 232 14.20 22.31 27.19
CA ARG A 232 13.23 22.24 26.11
C ARG A 232 13.95 21.87 24.82
N PHE A 233 13.51 20.86 24.13
CA PHE A 233 14.10 20.51 22.85
C PHE A 233 13.66 21.48 21.75
N GLY A 234 14.57 21.79 20.81
CA GLY A 234 14.24 22.58 19.63
C GLY A 234 14.03 24.06 19.87
N CYS A 235 14.38 24.61 21.03
CA CYS A 235 14.24 26.01 21.27
C CYS A 235 15.56 26.78 21.04
N LEU A 236 15.48 28.12 20.92
CA LEU A 236 16.64 28.97 20.75
C LEU A 236 17.61 28.77 21.91
N ASP A 237 18.87 28.53 21.59
CA ASP A 237 20.00 28.38 22.49
C ASP A 237 21.16 29.16 21.83
N THR A 238 21.43 30.36 22.34
CA THR A 238 22.32 31.30 21.67
C THR A 238 23.79 30.95 21.80
N ASP A 239 24.19 30.35 22.92
CA ASP A 239 25.60 30.01 23.15
C ASP A 239 25.93 28.52 22.98
N GLY A 240 24.91 27.66 22.86
CA GLY A 240 25.06 26.25 22.57
C GLY A 240 25.40 25.37 23.76
N ASP A 241 24.98 25.75 24.98
CA ASP A 241 25.19 24.94 26.18
C ASP A 241 24.11 23.87 26.40
N GLY A 242 23.05 23.92 25.59
CA GLY A 242 21.93 22.99 25.58
C GLY A 242 20.71 23.48 26.34
N PHE A 243 20.79 24.57 27.10
CA PHE A 243 19.66 25.20 27.77
C PHE A 243 19.03 26.27 26.87
N SER A 244 17.72 26.38 26.91
CA SER A 244 17.01 27.32 26.04
C SER A 244 17.03 28.76 26.59
N ASP A 245 17.21 29.72 25.69
CA ASP A 245 17.05 31.14 25.99
C ASP A 245 15.65 31.41 26.56
N GLY A 246 15.53 32.45 27.40
CA GLY A 246 14.23 32.87 27.91
C GLY A 246 13.35 33.51 26.84
N ASP A 247 12.06 33.20 26.87
CA ASP A 247 11.00 33.75 26.01
C ASP A 247 9.82 34.29 26.83
N ASN A 248 8.72 34.68 26.13
CA ASN A 248 7.52 35.23 26.79
C ASN A 248 6.76 34.20 27.66
N GLY A 249 6.99 32.92 27.48
CA GLY A 249 6.34 31.82 28.21
C GLY A 249 7.30 31.00 29.07
N TRP A 250 8.58 31.11 28.78
CA TRP A 250 9.66 30.37 29.44
C TRP A 250 10.69 31.36 29.97
N THR A 251 10.79 31.45 31.26
CA THR A 251 11.63 32.44 31.97
C THR A 251 12.63 31.72 32.85
N ILE A 252 13.61 32.44 33.38
CA ILE A 252 14.56 31.93 34.37
C ILE A 252 13.86 31.20 35.52
N ALA A 253 12.71 31.70 35.96
CA ALA A 253 11.92 31.04 37.01
C ALA A 253 11.31 29.71 36.59
N ASN A 254 11.25 29.42 35.29
CA ASN A 254 10.82 28.15 34.74
C ASN A 254 12.00 27.23 34.33
N GLY A 255 13.22 27.75 34.36
CA GLY A 255 14.43 27.01 34.00
C GLY A 255 15.12 27.47 32.72
N ALA A 256 14.72 28.62 32.15
CA ALA A 256 15.45 29.21 31.02
C ALA A 256 16.89 29.56 31.41
N ASP A 257 17.77 29.49 30.41
CA ASP A 257 19.16 29.92 30.59
C ASP A 257 19.25 31.36 31.13
N MET A 258 19.97 31.50 32.22
CA MET A 258 20.19 32.79 32.85
C MET A 258 21.32 33.61 32.19
N TRP A 259 22.23 32.93 31.51
CA TRP A 259 23.36 33.53 30.79
C TRP A 259 23.44 33.15 29.32
N PRO A 260 22.48 33.55 28.46
CA PRO A 260 22.36 33.10 27.08
C PRO A 260 23.52 33.48 26.14
N ASN A 261 24.65 33.85 26.66
CA ASN A 261 25.89 34.17 25.94
C ASN A 261 27.14 33.59 26.65
N ASP A 262 26.94 32.72 27.63
CA ASP A 262 28.06 32.09 28.37
C ASP A 262 27.84 30.56 28.44
N VAL A 263 28.30 29.83 27.45
CA VAL A 263 28.24 28.38 27.30
C VAL A 263 28.66 27.56 28.52
N THR A 264 29.15 28.21 29.55
CA THR A 264 29.63 27.58 30.78
C THR A 264 28.71 27.76 31.97
N GLN A 265 27.66 28.57 31.87
CA GLN A 265 26.72 28.87 32.94
C GLN A 265 25.27 28.95 32.43
N TRP A 266 24.33 28.37 33.14
CA TRP A 266 22.89 28.34 32.74
C TRP A 266 21.92 28.52 33.93
N ILE A 267 22.34 28.27 35.18
CA ILE A 267 21.49 28.35 36.36
C ILE A 267 22.24 28.99 37.54
N ASP A 268 21.51 29.75 38.34
CA ASP A 268 21.90 30.31 39.62
C ASP A 268 20.83 29.92 40.65
N SER A 269 21.11 28.90 41.46
CA SER A 269 20.13 28.28 42.36
C SER A 269 19.85 29.12 43.61
N ASP A 270 20.75 29.92 44.07
CA ASP A 270 20.57 30.72 45.29
C ASP A 270 20.37 32.24 45.04
N GLY A 271 20.52 32.68 43.78
CA GLY A 271 20.20 34.03 43.32
C GLY A 271 21.22 35.07 43.70
N ASP A 272 22.51 34.72 43.77
CA ASP A 272 23.57 35.64 44.10
C ASP A 272 24.27 36.28 42.88
N GLY A 273 23.96 35.79 41.68
CA GLY A 273 24.49 36.28 40.40
C GLY A 273 25.73 35.55 39.91
N TYR A 274 26.12 34.47 40.56
CA TYR A 274 27.17 33.56 40.11
C TYR A 274 26.51 32.23 39.65
N GLY A 275 27.04 31.61 38.60
CA GLY A 275 26.44 30.42 38.07
C GLY A 275 26.89 29.14 38.77
N ASP A 276 25.97 28.20 38.92
CA ASP A 276 26.16 26.94 39.68
C ASP A 276 27.31 26.06 39.16
N ASN A 277 27.73 26.23 37.90
CA ASN A 277 28.87 25.49 37.40
C ASN A 277 30.18 26.07 37.89
N ALA A 278 30.69 25.50 38.96
CA ALA A 278 31.95 25.93 39.60
C ALA A 278 33.17 25.92 38.65
N SER A 279 33.11 25.24 37.52
CA SER A 279 34.16 25.20 36.50
C SER A 279 33.96 26.23 35.39
N GLY A 280 32.82 26.90 35.36
CA GLY A 280 32.46 27.90 34.36
C GLY A 280 33.04 29.28 34.67
N THR A 281 32.65 30.25 33.85
CA THR A 281 33.02 31.67 34.03
C THR A 281 32.42 32.17 35.34
N ASN A 282 33.29 32.65 36.24
CA ASN A 282 32.89 33.10 37.57
C ASN A 282 32.01 32.10 38.32
N GLY A 283 32.35 30.80 38.21
CA GLY A 283 31.51 29.70 38.73
C GLY A 283 31.39 29.78 40.27
N ASP A 284 30.17 29.61 40.74
CA ASP A 284 29.84 29.60 42.17
C ASP A 284 30.43 28.37 42.87
N MET A 285 31.17 28.60 43.91
CA MET A 285 31.76 27.56 44.76
C MET A 285 30.84 27.15 45.89
N CYS A 286 29.71 27.83 46.05
CA CYS A 286 28.71 27.63 47.12
C CYS A 286 27.26 27.67 46.61
N PRO A 287 26.87 26.94 45.56
CA PRO A 287 25.66 27.12 44.76
C PRO A 287 24.29 26.91 45.48
N ALA A 288 24.30 26.88 46.78
CA ALA A 288 23.11 26.79 47.64
C ALA A 288 23.14 27.81 48.76
N VAL A 289 24.08 28.74 48.76
CA VAL A 289 24.29 29.72 49.82
C VAL A 289 24.64 31.06 49.20
N ASN A 290 23.61 31.90 49.00
CA ASN A 290 23.79 33.24 48.44
C ASN A 290 24.94 33.97 49.13
N GLY A 291 25.97 34.34 48.35
CA GLY A 291 27.22 34.96 48.85
C GLY A 291 27.77 36.02 47.91
N ALA A 292 28.79 36.74 48.36
CA ALA A 292 29.34 37.84 47.60
C ALA A 292 30.89 37.79 47.49
N SER A 293 31.51 36.72 47.96
CA SER A 293 32.95 36.55 47.87
C SER A 293 33.46 36.49 46.44
N THR A 294 34.62 37.11 46.18
CA THR A 294 35.20 37.23 44.83
C THR A 294 36.68 36.91 44.75
N ASN A 295 37.38 36.86 45.90
CA ASN A 295 38.83 36.76 45.95
C ASN A 295 39.34 35.30 46.08
N ASP A 296 38.55 34.43 46.71
CA ASP A 296 38.96 33.04 46.96
C ASP A 296 37.94 32.04 46.39
N ARG A 297 36.79 31.88 47.01
CA ARG A 297 35.67 31.02 46.59
C ARG A 297 34.53 31.92 46.14
N ILE A 298 34.40 32.09 44.84
CA ILE A 298 33.36 32.95 44.25
C ILE A 298 32.00 32.47 44.70
N GLY A 299 31.05 33.37 45.02
CA GLY A 299 29.68 33.08 45.38
C GLY A 299 29.49 32.51 46.79
N CYS A 300 30.52 32.47 47.63
CA CYS A 300 30.36 32.00 48.98
C CYS A 300 30.06 33.19 49.95
N LEU A 301 29.56 32.84 51.14
CA LEU A 301 29.22 33.84 52.15
C LEU A 301 30.44 34.69 52.48
N ASP A 302 30.27 36.03 52.48
CA ASP A 302 31.23 37.07 52.85
C ASP A 302 30.47 38.06 53.72
N SER A 303 30.62 37.95 55.03
CA SER A 303 29.81 38.69 55.99
C SER A 303 30.25 40.14 56.18
N ASP A 304 31.51 40.45 55.95
CA ASP A 304 32.03 41.82 56.15
C ASP A 304 32.24 42.55 54.80
N GLY A 305 32.14 41.88 53.64
CA GLY A 305 32.15 42.48 52.30
C GLY A 305 33.54 42.82 51.80
N ASP A 306 34.60 42.16 52.30
CA ASP A 306 35.95 42.38 51.84
C ASP A 306 36.40 41.57 50.65
N GLY A 307 35.51 40.66 50.18
CA GLY A 307 35.65 39.79 49.01
C GLY A 307 36.23 38.41 49.31
N TRP A 308 36.58 38.10 50.54
CA TRP A 308 37.02 36.80 51.00
C TRP A 308 35.83 36.01 51.57
N SER A 309 35.85 34.69 51.46
CA SER A 309 34.75 33.89 51.97
C SER A 309 34.85 33.57 53.44
N ASP A 310 33.71 33.63 54.16
CA ASP A 310 33.64 33.22 55.57
C ASP A 310 34.05 31.71 55.72
N PRO A 311 34.55 31.33 56.89
CA PRO A 311 34.84 29.92 57.18
C PRO A 311 33.60 29.06 57.11
N SER A 312 33.72 27.91 56.50
CA SER A 312 32.66 26.94 56.37
C SER A 312 33.15 25.50 56.61
N ILE A 313 32.24 24.50 56.58
CA ILE A 313 32.63 23.10 56.76
C ILE A 313 33.59 22.68 55.64
N GLY A 314 34.83 22.36 56.00
CA GLY A 314 35.89 21.97 55.08
C GLY A 314 36.64 23.12 54.40
N TRP A 315 36.35 24.35 54.78
CA TRP A 315 37.04 25.54 54.34
C TRP A 315 37.26 26.47 55.55
N THR A 316 38.50 26.62 55.97
CA THR A 316 38.87 27.30 57.19
C THR A 316 39.95 28.39 56.93
N ALA A 317 40.23 29.20 57.87
CA ALA A 317 41.33 30.24 57.77
C ALA A 317 42.65 29.59 57.32
N SER A 318 42.95 28.32 57.66
CA SER A 318 44.18 27.67 57.19
C SER A 318 44.11 27.28 55.70
N ASP A 319 42.90 27.26 55.10
CA ASP A 319 42.66 26.97 53.67
C ASP A 319 42.52 28.22 52.85
N GLY A 320 42.42 29.41 53.53
CA GLY A 320 42.28 30.71 52.89
C GLY A 320 40.99 31.48 53.17
N ALA A 321 40.11 30.97 54.04
CA ALA A 321 38.92 31.70 54.48
C ALA A 321 39.31 32.91 55.32
N ASP A 322 38.47 33.96 55.31
CA ASP A 322 38.64 35.14 56.16
C ASP A 322 38.57 34.78 57.63
#